data_734940757477b2fac162bad59491d651
#
_entry.id   734940757477b2fac162bad59491d651
#
_cell.length_a   1.000
_cell.length_b   1.000
_cell.length_c   1.000
_cell.angle_alpha   90.00
_cell.angle_beta   90.00
_cell.angle_gamma   90.00
#
_symmetry.space_group_name_H-M   'P 1'
#
loop_
_entity.id
_entity.type
_entity.pdbx_description
1 polymer ?
#
loop_
_entity_poly.entity_id
_entity_poly.type
_entity_poly.pdbx_seq_one_letter_code
_entity_poly.pdbx_strand_id
1 'polypeptide(L)'
;MNVFVFTGFLGSGKTLGAVLYAKKYQALSGCALYSNIAIEGAKPFHSLETFKEIAKESSSILLLDEAHMDLDARSFNTNHVKFFTQLSYYLRKLRCTLFITSPGFGDLDSRIRGITNVLAIVSKSKDKFFYDMYDIQSSRYLRTYQMDQQEAFYVAGNVYDTYAMVTPVIVPDRKDGFLDFLNELKGISEAYYRETHGAAGAASGGYA
;
A
#
# COMPACT_ATOMS: atom_id res chain seq x y z
N MET A 1 5.44 -1.84 -10.25
CA MET A 1 5.06 -1.76 -8.84
C MET A 1 5.42 -0.38 -8.35
N ASN A 2 4.53 0.28 -7.64
CA ASN A 2 4.73 1.62 -7.12
C ASN A 2 4.25 1.70 -5.68
N VAL A 3 4.87 2.60 -4.90
CA VAL A 3 4.40 3.00 -3.58
C VAL A 3 3.81 4.39 -3.70
N PHE A 4 2.52 4.51 -3.40
CA PHE A 4 1.77 5.77 -3.38
C PHE A 4 1.50 6.17 -1.93
N VAL A 5 1.79 7.42 -1.59
CA VAL A 5 1.48 7.97 -0.27
C VAL A 5 0.54 9.15 -0.44
N PHE A 6 -0.59 9.12 0.25
CA PHE A 6 -1.58 10.20 0.28
C PHE A 6 -1.46 10.91 1.63
N THR A 7 -1.10 12.20 1.61
CA THR A 7 -0.94 13.01 2.82
C THR A 7 -1.80 14.27 2.78
N GLY A 8 -2.13 14.79 3.94
CA GLY A 8 -2.93 16.02 4.07
C GLY A 8 -3.65 16.09 5.41
N PHE A 9 -4.24 17.21 5.71
CA PHE A 9 -4.94 17.45 6.98
C PHE A 9 -6.10 16.47 7.21
N LEU A 10 -6.53 16.36 8.45
CA LEU A 10 -7.71 15.57 8.81
C LEU A 10 -8.94 16.06 8.00
N GLY A 11 -9.69 15.13 7.46
CA GLY A 11 -10.87 15.43 6.65
C GLY A 11 -10.57 16.00 5.26
N SER A 12 -9.31 15.98 4.79
CA SER A 12 -8.95 16.43 3.43
C SER A 12 -9.35 15.47 2.31
N GLY A 13 -9.75 14.23 2.64
CA GLY A 13 -10.13 13.22 1.65
C GLY A 13 -9.01 12.23 1.27
N LYS A 14 -8.01 12.03 2.12
CA LYS A 14 -6.89 11.08 1.89
C LYS A 14 -7.37 9.66 1.62
N THR A 15 -8.09 9.09 2.60
CA THR A 15 -8.65 7.74 2.52
C THR A 15 -9.55 7.58 1.31
N LEU A 16 -10.47 8.55 1.11
CA LEU A 16 -11.34 8.60 -0.05
C LEU A 16 -10.55 8.52 -1.36
N GLY A 17 -9.55 9.39 -1.53
CA GLY A 17 -8.71 9.40 -2.72
C GLY A 17 -7.97 8.07 -2.93
N ALA A 18 -7.34 7.54 -1.88
CA ALA A 18 -6.61 6.28 -1.95
C ALA A 18 -7.54 5.11 -2.34
N VAL A 19 -8.73 5.03 -1.74
CA VAL A 19 -9.75 4.01 -2.06
C VAL A 19 -10.21 4.11 -3.51
N LEU A 20 -10.60 5.30 -3.97
CA LEU A 20 -11.09 5.49 -5.34
C LEU A 20 -9.99 5.21 -6.38
N TYR A 21 -8.75 5.57 -6.08
CA TYR A 21 -7.60 5.20 -6.91
C TYR A 21 -7.37 3.68 -6.94
N ALA A 22 -7.39 3.02 -5.79
CA ALA A 22 -7.24 1.56 -5.70
C ALA A 22 -8.35 0.84 -6.49
N LYS A 23 -9.59 1.25 -6.33
CA LYS A 23 -10.74 0.69 -7.08
C LYS A 23 -10.62 0.92 -8.58
N LYS A 24 -10.19 2.12 -9.00
CA LYS A 24 -9.94 2.40 -10.41
C LYS A 24 -8.87 1.47 -11.00
N TYR A 25 -7.75 1.30 -10.32
CA TYR A 25 -6.70 0.39 -10.77
C TYR A 25 -7.14 -1.08 -10.74
N GLN A 26 -7.90 -1.49 -9.72
CA GLN A 26 -8.51 -2.81 -9.67
C GLN A 26 -9.40 -3.07 -10.89
N ALA A 27 -10.29 -2.13 -11.21
CA ALA A 27 -11.19 -2.24 -12.36
C ALA A 27 -10.45 -2.33 -13.70
N LEU A 28 -9.34 -1.59 -13.84
CA LEU A 28 -8.54 -1.57 -15.08
C LEU A 28 -7.66 -2.81 -15.26
N SER A 29 -7.16 -3.40 -14.18
CA SER A 29 -6.15 -4.47 -14.23
C SER A 29 -6.66 -5.83 -13.81
N GLY A 30 -7.83 -5.90 -13.16
CA GLY A 30 -8.36 -7.14 -12.58
C GLY A 30 -7.56 -7.65 -11.37
N CYS A 31 -6.66 -6.81 -10.79
CA CYS A 31 -5.81 -7.23 -9.69
C CYS A 31 -6.58 -7.44 -8.38
N ALA A 32 -6.05 -8.28 -7.50
CA ALA A 32 -6.58 -8.44 -6.15
C ALA A 32 -6.36 -7.16 -5.31
N LEU A 33 -7.35 -6.76 -4.52
CA LEU A 33 -7.25 -5.65 -3.59
C LEU A 33 -7.27 -6.18 -2.15
N TYR A 34 -6.32 -5.72 -1.35
CA TYR A 34 -6.20 -6.00 0.08
C TYR A 34 -6.22 -4.69 0.86
N SER A 35 -6.83 -4.68 2.05
CA SER A 35 -6.88 -3.46 2.87
C SER A 35 -7.04 -3.75 4.36
N ASN A 36 -6.52 -2.84 5.20
CA ASN A 36 -6.74 -2.82 6.66
C ASN A 36 -8.04 -2.12 7.06
N ILE A 37 -8.80 -1.61 6.09
CA ILE A 37 -10.17 -1.11 6.28
C ILE A 37 -11.13 -1.89 5.37
N ALA A 38 -12.41 -1.91 5.74
CA ALA A 38 -13.44 -2.57 4.94
C ALA A 38 -13.70 -1.81 3.64
N ILE A 39 -13.40 -2.43 2.50
CA ILE A 39 -13.66 -1.91 1.14
C ILE A 39 -14.39 -3.00 0.36
N GLU A 40 -15.44 -2.64 -0.37
CA GLU A 40 -16.17 -3.58 -1.21
C GLU A 40 -15.24 -4.28 -2.21
N GLY A 41 -15.29 -5.62 -2.22
CA GLY A 41 -14.46 -6.45 -3.10
C GLY A 41 -12.97 -6.48 -2.74
N ALA A 42 -12.58 -5.95 -1.58
CA ALA A 42 -11.24 -6.12 -1.05
C ALA A 42 -11.17 -7.30 -0.05
N LYS A 43 -10.04 -7.96 -0.03
CA LYS A 43 -9.69 -8.96 0.98
C LYS A 43 -9.11 -8.26 2.21
N PRO A 44 -9.37 -8.73 3.43
CA PRO A 44 -8.84 -8.10 4.63
C PRO A 44 -7.32 -8.28 4.75
N PHE A 45 -6.65 -7.25 5.25
CA PHE A 45 -5.24 -7.27 5.59
C PHE A 45 -5.07 -6.98 7.09
N HIS A 46 -4.96 -8.03 7.90
CA HIS A 46 -4.89 -7.93 9.37
C HIS A 46 -3.53 -8.35 9.94
N SER A 47 -2.71 -9.05 9.15
CA SER A 47 -1.39 -9.50 9.60
C SER A 47 -0.41 -9.60 8.44
N LEU A 48 0.90 -9.67 8.75
CA LEU A 48 1.92 -9.92 7.73
C LEU A 48 1.74 -11.28 7.03
N GLU A 49 1.10 -12.26 7.67
CA GLU A 49 0.79 -13.56 7.06
C GLU A 49 -0.02 -13.43 5.75
N THR A 50 -0.85 -12.38 5.63
CA THR A 50 -1.62 -12.10 4.41
C THR A 50 -0.71 -11.88 3.18
N PHE A 51 0.57 -11.52 3.36
CA PHE A 51 1.50 -11.45 2.24
C PHE A 51 1.76 -12.80 1.56
N LYS A 52 1.53 -13.92 2.25
CA LYS A 52 1.60 -15.26 1.63
C LYS A 52 0.47 -15.46 0.61
N GLU A 53 -0.69 -14.87 0.84
CA GLU A 53 -1.79 -14.85 -0.13
C GLU A 53 -1.47 -13.89 -1.29
N ILE A 54 -1.00 -12.68 -0.97
CA ILE A 54 -0.55 -11.69 -1.96
C ILE A 54 0.50 -12.29 -2.90
N ALA A 55 1.41 -13.11 -2.38
CA ALA A 55 2.47 -13.74 -3.16
C ALA A 55 1.95 -14.73 -4.24
N LYS A 56 0.74 -15.24 -4.08
CA LYS A 56 0.07 -16.15 -5.03
C LYS A 56 -0.72 -15.41 -6.11
N GLU A 57 -0.96 -14.11 -5.94
CA GLU A 57 -1.70 -13.31 -6.91
C GLU A 57 -0.84 -12.95 -8.13
N SER A 58 -1.45 -12.87 -9.30
CA SER A 58 -0.78 -12.38 -10.52
C SER A 58 -0.39 -10.91 -10.40
N SER A 59 -1.22 -10.11 -9.74
CA SER A 59 -0.96 -8.74 -9.35
C SER A 59 -1.90 -8.33 -8.20
N SER A 60 -1.47 -7.42 -7.37
CA SER A 60 -2.27 -6.98 -6.24
C SER A 60 -2.04 -5.51 -5.90
N ILE A 61 -3.00 -4.95 -5.18
CA ILE A 61 -2.91 -3.66 -4.50
C ILE A 61 -3.09 -3.93 -3.00
N LEU A 62 -2.20 -3.38 -2.18
CA LEU A 62 -2.38 -3.30 -0.74
C LEU A 62 -2.63 -1.85 -0.37
N LEU A 63 -3.78 -1.56 0.24
CA LEU A 63 -4.12 -0.26 0.79
C LEU A 63 -4.02 -0.30 2.31
N LEU A 64 -3.19 0.57 2.88
CA LEU A 64 -3.04 0.77 4.32
C LEU A 64 -3.49 2.18 4.67
N ASP A 65 -4.65 2.26 5.30
CA ASP A 65 -5.17 3.52 5.84
C ASP A 65 -4.55 3.82 7.20
N GLU A 66 -4.32 5.10 7.48
CA GLU A 66 -3.69 5.60 8.73
C GLU A 66 -2.38 4.87 9.10
N ALA A 67 -1.57 4.55 8.09
CA ALA A 67 -0.38 3.71 8.24
C ALA A 67 0.68 4.28 9.18
N HIS A 68 0.60 5.57 9.54
CA HIS A 68 1.46 6.15 10.57
C HIS A 68 1.27 5.48 11.94
N MET A 69 0.13 4.86 12.22
CA MET A 69 -0.10 4.12 13.46
C MET A 69 0.82 2.89 13.57
N ASP A 70 1.05 2.21 12.45
CA ASP A 70 1.90 1.01 12.37
C ASP A 70 3.33 1.33 11.93
N LEU A 71 3.55 2.43 11.20
CA LEU A 71 4.81 2.79 10.52
C LEU A 71 5.36 4.15 10.96
N ASP A 72 5.08 4.58 12.21
CA ASP A 72 5.50 5.87 12.76
C ASP A 72 7.02 6.03 12.75
N ALA A 73 7.48 7.19 12.28
CA ALA A 73 8.88 7.59 12.30
C ALA A 73 9.49 7.60 13.71
N ARG A 74 8.67 7.82 14.77
CA ARG A 74 9.09 7.81 16.18
C ARG A 74 9.24 6.40 16.75
N SER A 75 8.67 5.41 16.10
CA SER A 75 8.70 3.99 16.51
C SER A 75 9.79 3.19 15.80
N PHE A 76 10.81 3.84 15.24
CA PHE A 76 11.86 3.22 14.41
C PHE A 76 12.65 2.06 15.07
N ASN A 77 12.58 1.94 16.40
CA ASN A 77 13.19 0.84 17.13
C ASN A 77 12.28 -0.38 17.31
N THR A 78 11.01 -0.29 16.95
CA THR A 78 10.09 -1.44 17.05
C THR A 78 10.38 -2.44 15.94
N ASN A 79 10.23 -3.72 16.26
CA ASN A 79 10.38 -4.77 15.26
C ASN A 79 9.35 -4.61 14.13
N HIS A 80 8.16 -4.10 14.43
CA HIS A 80 7.08 -3.85 13.48
C HIS A 80 7.53 -3.00 12.29
N VAL A 81 8.09 -1.81 12.56
CA VAL A 81 8.57 -0.91 11.50
C VAL A 81 9.70 -1.54 10.69
N LYS A 82 10.64 -2.21 11.37
CA LYS A 82 11.76 -2.90 10.70
C LYS A 82 11.26 -4.00 9.78
N PHE A 83 10.35 -4.84 10.26
CA PHE A 83 9.82 -5.97 9.51
C PHE A 83 9.00 -5.51 8.31
N PHE A 84 8.09 -4.56 8.52
CA PHE A 84 7.32 -4.02 7.40
C PHE A 84 8.21 -3.35 6.36
N THR A 85 9.25 -2.61 6.80
CA THR A 85 10.20 -1.99 5.88
C THR A 85 10.98 -3.02 5.07
N GLN A 86 11.48 -4.09 5.71
CA GLN A 86 12.13 -5.17 4.99
C GLN A 86 11.19 -5.81 3.97
N LEU A 87 9.93 -6.04 4.36
CA LEU A 87 8.92 -6.61 3.49
C LEU A 87 8.59 -5.69 2.30
N SER A 88 8.58 -4.38 2.52
CA SER A 88 8.29 -3.42 1.44
C SER A 88 9.29 -3.49 0.28
N TYR A 89 10.55 -3.88 0.53
CA TYR A 89 11.51 -4.16 -0.55
C TYR A 89 11.14 -5.40 -1.39
N TYR A 90 10.36 -6.32 -0.83
CA TYR A 90 9.87 -7.49 -1.55
C TYR A 90 8.61 -7.22 -2.37
N LEU A 91 7.89 -6.12 -2.16
CA LEU A 91 6.63 -5.81 -2.85
C LEU A 91 6.73 -5.94 -4.37
N ARG A 92 7.89 -5.58 -4.95
CA ARG A 92 8.14 -5.76 -6.39
C ARG A 92 8.10 -7.24 -6.79
N LYS A 93 8.73 -8.11 -6.00
CA LYS A 93 8.75 -9.56 -6.25
C LYS A 93 7.37 -10.17 -6.03
N LEU A 94 6.56 -9.59 -5.16
CA LEU A 94 5.18 -9.97 -4.90
C LEU A 94 4.19 -9.36 -5.89
N ARG A 95 4.64 -8.57 -6.86
CA ARG A 95 3.78 -7.88 -7.84
C ARG A 95 2.69 -7.03 -7.17
N CYS A 96 3.01 -6.49 -5.98
CA CYS A 96 2.10 -5.72 -5.15
C CYS A 96 2.39 -4.22 -5.26
N THR A 97 1.37 -3.42 -5.54
CA THR A 97 1.40 -1.95 -5.44
C THR A 97 0.87 -1.55 -4.08
N LEU A 98 1.58 -0.66 -3.39
CA LEU A 98 1.23 -0.21 -2.04
C LEU A 98 0.64 1.19 -2.09
N PHE A 99 -0.54 1.36 -1.50
CA PHE A 99 -1.19 2.63 -1.21
C PHE A 99 -1.18 2.86 0.30
N ILE A 100 -0.72 4.02 0.71
CA ILE A 100 -0.60 4.42 2.12
C ILE A 100 -1.31 5.74 2.30
N THR A 101 -2.07 5.89 3.39
CA THR A 101 -2.50 7.20 3.85
C THR A 101 -1.81 7.56 5.17
N SER A 102 -1.50 8.86 5.35
CA SER A 102 -0.90 9.40 6.56
C SER A 102 -1.24 10.88 6.70
N PRO A 103 -1.40 11.45 7.89
CA PRO A 103 -1.57 12.89 8.07
C PRO A 103 -0.43 13.71 7.47
N GLY A 104 0.81 13.27 7.67
CA GLY A 104 2.02 13.90 7.15
C GLY A 104 2.97 12.90 6.52
N PHE A 105 3.66 13.30 5.45
CA PHE A 105 4.70 12.45 4.87
C PHE A 105 5.87 12.23 5.85
N GLY A 106 6.15 13.24 6.70
CA GLY A 106 7.17 13.17 7.73
C GLY A 106 6.85 12.23 8.89
N ASP A 107 5.57 11.86 9.08
CA ASP A 107 5.14 10.96 10.14
C ASP A 107 5.50 9.49 9.84
N LEU A 108 5.77 9.18 8.57
CA LEU A 108 6.21 7.86 8.14
C LEU A 108 7.71 7.66 8.34
N ASP A 109 8.12 6.45 8.67
CA ASP A 109 9.53 6.06 8.79
C ASP A 109 10.31 6.44 7.52
N SER A 110 11.56 6.88 7.68
CA SER A 110 12.41 7.36 6.60
C SER A 110 12.62 6.33 5.48
N ARG A 111 12.62 5.04 5.82
CA ARG A 111 12.75 3.94 4.87
C ARG A 111 11.52 3.78 3.98
N ILE A 112 10.32 3.97 4.54
CA ILE A 112 9.07 3.99 3.76
C ILE A 112 9.06 5.20 2.83
N ARG A 113 9.48 6.37 3.34
CA ARG A 113 9.64 7.56 2.49
C ARG A 113 10.63 7.34 1.37
N GLY A 114 11.75 6.64 1.64
CA GLY A 114 12.79 6.34 0.65
C GLY A 114 12.35 5.41 -0.49
N ILE A 115 11.33 4.56 -0.29
CA ILE A 115 10.77 3.71 -1.33
C ILE A 115 9.51 4.29 -1.99
N THR A 116 9.03 5.45 -1.52
CA THR A 116 7.86 6.12 -2.10
C THR A 116 8.17 6.59 -3.52
N ASN A 117 7.32 6.24 -4.47
CA ASN A 117 7.42 6.70 -5.85
C ASN A 117 6.55 7.94 -6.06
N VAL A 118 5.30 7.89 -5.59
CA VAL A 118 4.34 8.97 -5.81
C VAL A 118 3.81 9.48 -4.47
N LEU A 119 3.94 10.78 -4.27
CA LEU A 119 3.32 11.51 -3.16
C LEU A 119 2.12 12.28 -3.69
N ALA A 120 0.95 12.03 -3.11
CA ALA A 120 -0.26 12.80 -3.32
C ALA A 120 -0.47 13.74 -2.12
N ILE A 121 -0.34 15.04 -2.32
CA ILE A 121 -0.70 16.04 -1.34
C ILE A 121 -2.19 16.32 -1.50
N VAL A 122 -2.96 16.00 -0.47
CA VAL A 122 -4.42 16.05 -0.51
C VAL A 122 -4.93 17.28 0.22
N SER A 123 -5.72 18.06 -0.48
CA SER A 123 -6.37 19.25 0.06
C SER A 123 -7.83 19.30 -0.35
N LYS A 124 -8.62 20.14 0.32
CA LYS A 124 -10.00 20.41 -0.07
C LYS A 124 -10.29 21.89 -0.06
N SER A 125 -11.13 22.30 -0.99
CA SER A 125 -11.83 23.58 -0.97
C SER A 125 -13.28 23.37 -0.54
N LYS A 126 -14.12 24.39 -0.73
CA LYS A 126 -15.55 24.34 -0.39
C LYS A 126 -16.27 23.15 -1.03
N ASP A 127 -16.00 22.87 -2.32
CA ASP A 127 -16.79 21.95 -3.15
C ASP A 127 -15.98 20.79 -3.72
N LYS A 128 -14.64 20.81 -3.59
CA LYS A 128 -13.75 19.86 -4.28
C LYS A 128 -12.65 19.35 -3.39
N PHE A 129 -12.27 18.10 -3.65
CA PHE A 129 -10.99 17.54 -3.23
C PHE A 129 -9.96 17.73 -4.34
N PHE A 130 -8.71 17.97 -3.94
CA PHE A 130 -7.56 18.11 -4.83
C PHE A 130 -6.48 17.10 -4.41
N TYR A 131 -5.90 16.44 -5.38
CA TYR A 131 -4.83 15.46 -5.22
C TYR A 131 -3.66 15.89 -6.11
N ASP A 132 -2.74 16.64 -5.52
CA ASP A 132 -1.52 17.09 -6.21
C ASP A 132 -0.48 15.97 -6.17
N MET A 133 -0.21 15.38 -7.32
CA MET A 133 0.67 14.21 -7.44
C MET A 133 2.08 14.62 -7.83
N TYR A 134 3.06 14.07 -7.11
CA TYR A 134 4.49 14.29 -7.32
C TYR A 134 5.23 12.96 -7.44
N ASP A 135 6.11 12.85 -8.42
CA ASP A 135 7.14 11.82 -8.44
C ASP A 135 8.26 12.25 -7.48
N ILE A 136 8.41 11.51 -6.38
CA ILE A 136 9.37 11.88 -5.32
C ILE A 136 10.82 11.59 -5.76
N GLN A 137 11.04 10.57 -6.59
CA GLN A 137 12.39 10.18 -7.02
C GLN A 137 12.99 11.21 -7.98
N SER A 138 12.18 11.76 -8.88
CA SER A 138 12.59 12.77 -9.83
C SER A 138 12.27 14.21 -9.39
N SER A 139 11.61 14.39 -8.23
CA SER A 139 11.13 15.67 -7.71
C SER A 139 10.24 16.42 -8.72
N ARG A 140 9.46 15.67 -9.51
CA ARG A 140 8.60 16.24 -10.55
C ARG A 140 7.15 16.29 -10.10
N TYR A 141 6.52 17.45 -10.31
CA TYR A 141 5.07 17.52 -10.32
C TYR A 141 4.53 16.70 -11.52
N LEU A 142 3.55 15.84 -11.27
CA LEU A 142 2.92 15.02 -12.29
C LEU A 142 1.63 15.64 -12.78
N ARG A 143 0.68 15.83 -11.89
CA ARG A 143 -0.64 16.42 -12.18
C ARG A 143 -1.45 16.65 -10.91
N THR A 144 -2.50 17.45 -11.02
CA THR A 144 -3.59 17.54 -10.04
C THR A 144 -4.81 16.80 -10.55
N TYR A 145 -5.36 15.94 -9.71
CA TYR A 145 -6.72 15.44 -9.88
C TYR A 145 -7.68 16.24 -9.01
N GLN A 146 -8.85 16.51 -9.57
CA GLN A 146 -9.93 17.17 -8.86
C GLN A 146 -11.12 16.24 -8.82
N MET A 147 -11.87 16.28 -7.74
CA MET A 147 -13.07 15.50 -7.54
C MET A 147 -14.10 16.35 -6.81
N ASP A 148 -15.31 16.40 -7.33
CA ASP A 148 -16.42 17.05 -6.64
C ASP A 148 -16.73 16.31 -5.34
N GLN A 149 -16.97 17.03 -4.24
CA GLN A 149 -17.18 16.40 -2.94
C GLN A 149 -18.49 15.59 -2.91
N GLN A 150 -19.56 16.06 -3.53
CA GLN A 150 -20.84 15.35 -3.52
C GLN A 150 -20.74 14.06 -4.32
N GLU A 151 -20.14 14.13 -5.52
CA GLU A 151 -19.88 12.95 -6.35
C GLU A 151 -18.97 11.95 -5.62
N ALA A 152 -17.89 12.43 -5.00
CA ALA A 152 -16.95 11.62 -4.27
C ALA A 152 -17.60 10.88 -3.08
N PHE A 153 -18.43 11.56 -2.30
CA PHE A 153 -19.16 10.93 -1.20
C PHE A 153 -20.22 9.96 -1.67
N TYR A 154 -20.93 10.26 -2.76
CA TYR A 154 -21.88 9.34 -3.35
C TYR A 154 -21.22 8.03 -3.80
N VAL A 155 -20.10 8.11 -4.49
CA VAL A 155 -19.34 6.92 -4.91
C VAL A 155 -18.74 6.20 -3.71
N ALA A 156 -18.17 6.94 -2.75
CA ALA A 156 -17.54 6.37 -1.57
C ALA A 156 -18.51 5.59 -0.68
N GLY A 157 -19.73 6.10 -0.47
CA GLY A 157 -20.73 5.47 0.37
C GLY A 157 -21.16 4.07 -0.11
N ASN A 158 -20.90 3.74 -1.40
CA ASN A 158 -21.12 2.41 -1.96
C ASN A 158 -19.87 1.53 -1.97
N VAL A 159 -18.71 2.07 -1.61
CA VAL A 159 -17.41 1.39 -1.77
C VAL A 159 -16.75 1.08 -0.43
N TYR A 160 -16.86 1.98 0.54
CA TYR A 160 -16.28 1.75 1.86
C TYR A 160 -17.03 2.53 2.94
N ASP A 161 -16.98 2.02 4.19
CA ASP A 161 -17.52 2.74 5.34
C ASP A 161 -16.53 3.83 5.79
N THR A 162 -16.94 5.09 5.65
CA THR A 162 -16.14 6.26 6.07
C THR A 162 -15.93 6.37 7.59
N TYR A 163 -16.68 5.60 8.37
CA TYR A 163 -16.57 5.51 9.83
C TYR A 163 -15.88 4.23 10.30
N ALA A 164 -15.46 3.35 9.36
CA ALA A 164 -14.73 2.14 9.71
C ALA A 164 -13.43 2.47 10.44
N MET A 165 -13.23 1.83 11.59
CA MET A 165 -11.98 1.95 12.32
C MET A 165 -10.90 1.11 11.64
N VAL A 166 -9.70 1.68 11.57
CA VAL A 166 -8.52 0.97 11.06
C VAL A 166 -8.19 -0.20 11.98
N THR A 167 -7.97 -1.37 11.41
CA THR A 167 -7.50 -2.54 12.15
C THR A 167 -5.97 -2.54 12.18
N PRO A 168 -5.34 -2.50 13.36
CA PRO A 168 -3.88 -2.59 13.48
C PRO A 168 -3.35 -3.88 12.85
N VAL A 169 -2.20 -3.79 12.20
CA VAL A 169 -1.57 -4.93 11.53
C VAL A 169 -0.79 -5.77 12.55
N ILE A 170 -1.12 -7.06 12.65
CA ILE A 170 -0.40 -8.00 13.51
C ILE A 170 0.94 -8.37 12.86
N VAL A 171 2.02 -8.19 13.62
CA VAL A 171 3.40 -8.45 13.19
C VAL A 171 4.05 -9.45 14.15
N PRO A 172 4.91 -10.37 13.68
CA PRO A 172 5.64 -11.30 14.55
C PRO A 172 6.48 -10.55 15.60
N ASP A 173 6.43 -11.01 16.85
CA ASP A 173 7.15 -10.40 17.97
C ASP A 173 8.66 -10.65 17.94
N ARG A 174 9.08 -11.77 17.33
CA ARG A 174 10.47 -12.24 17.34
C ARG A 174 11.11 -12.19 15.97
N LYS A 175 12.38 -11.85 15.95
CA LYS A 175 13.19 -11.78 14.71
C LYS A 175 13.27 -13.13 14.00
N ASP A 176 13.42 -14.22 14.72
CA ASP A 176 13.52 -15.56 14.11
C ASP A 176 12.24 -15.94 13.39
N GLY A 177 11.07 -15.73 14.01
CA GLY A 177 9.78 -15.94 13.35
C GLY A 177 9.59 -15.09 12.10
N PHE A 178 10.17 -13.87 12.07
CA PHE A 178 10.12 -13.03 10.88
C PHE A 178 11.05 -13.53 9.76
N LEU A 179 12.23 -14.07 10.09
CA LEU A 179 13.12 -14.67 9.09
C LEU A 179 12.51 -15.92 8.47
N ASP A 180 11.88 -16.77 9.28
CA ASP A 180 11.17 -17.95 8.79
C ASP A 180 10.02 -17.54 7.85
N PHE A 181 9.25 -16.54 8.24
CA PHE A 181 8.21 -15.97 7.41
C PHE A 181 8.75 -15.45 6.05
N LEU A 182 9.88 -14.71 6.05
CA LEU A 182 10.48 -14.23 4.81
C LEU A 182 10.96 -15.37 3.90
N ASN A 183 11.53 -16.45 4.47
CA ASN A 183 11.95 -17.61 3.72
C ASN A 183 10.77 -18.32 3.08
N GLU A 184 9.68 -18.49 3.83
CA GLU A 184 8.44 -19.08 3.30
C GLU A 184 7.83 -18.21 2.20
N LEU A 185 7.74 -16.90 2.41
CA LEU A 185 7.23 -15.94 1.42
C LEU A 185 8.06 -15.98 0.13
N LYS A 186 9.38 -16.07 0.26
CA LYS A 186 10.29 -16.22 -0.88
C LYS A 186 10.00 -17.52 -1.64
N GLY A 187 9.83 -18.64 -0.94
CA GLY A 187 9.50 -19.93 -1.54
C GLY A 187 8.20 -19.89 -2.36
N ILE A 188 7.14 -19.25 -1.80
CA ILE A 188 5.86 -19.07 -2.48
C ILE A 188 6.03 -18.23 -3.76
N SER A 189 6.75 -17.12 -3.66
CA SER A 189 7.00 -16.24 -4.80
C SER A 189 7.80 -16.93 -5.92
N GLU A 190 8.82 -17.72 -5.54
CA GLU A 190 9.64 -18.49 -6.51
C GLU A 190 8.83 -19.62 -7.17
N ALA A 191 7.95 -20.29 -6.43
CA ALA A 191 7.04 -21.29 -6.97
C ALA A 191 6.12 -20.66 -8.01
N TYR A 192 5.51 -19.53 -7.70
CA TYR A 192 4.67 -18.79 -8.64
C TYR A 192 5.42 -18.45 -9.95
N TYR A 193 6.66 -17.93 -9.83
CA TYR A 193 7.45 -17.59 -11.04
C TYR A 193 7.81 -18.82 -11.87
N ARG A 194 8.10 -19.96 -11.26
CA ARG A 194 8.35 -21.22 -11.97
C ARG A 194 7.12 -21.72 -12.71
N GLU A 195 5.96 -21.65 -12.09
CA GLU A 195 4.70 -22.08 -12.69
C GLU A 195 4.28 -21.19 -13.87
N THR A 196 4.47 -19.88 -13.74
CA THR A 196 3.96 -18.91 -14.73
C THR A 196 4.95 -18.64 -15.88
N HIS A 197 6.26 -18.80 -15.67
CA HIS A 197 7.30 -18.43 -16.65
C HIS A 197 8.19 -19.60 -17.07
N GLY A 198 7.98 -20.82 -16.52
CA GLY A 198 8.79 -21.99 -16.80
C GLY A 198 10.26 -21.87 -16.34
N ALA A 199 11.10 -22.83 -16.72
CA ALA A 199 12.50 -22.87 -16.32
C ALA A 199 13.35 -21.65 -16.78
N ALA A 200 12.93 -20.93 -17.79
CA ALA A 200 13.62 -19.74 -18.31
C ALA A 200 13.54 -18.52 -17.37
N GLY A 201 12.53 -18.44 -16.50
CA GLY A 201 12.37 -17.32 -15.55
C GLY A 201 13.29 -17.40 -14.34
N ALA A 202 13.79 -18.58 -14.00
CA ALA A 202 14.65 -18.80 -12.83
C ALA A 202 16.10 -18.30 -13.02
N ALA A 203 16.57 -18.19 -14.26
CA ALA A 203 17.95 -17.83 -14.59
C ALA A 203 18.25 -16.31 -14.54
N SER A 204 17.23 -15.45 -14.57
CA SER A 204 17.42 -13.98 -14.60
C SER A 204 17.39 -13.30 -13.23
N GLY A 205 17.22 -14.05 -12.14
CA GLY A 205 17.14 -13.53 -10.76
C GLY A 205 18.47 -13.46 -10.00
N GLY A 206 19.58 -13.78 -10.62
CA GLY A 206 20.89 -13.81 -10.01
C GLY A 206 21.74 -12.56 -10.32
N TYR A 207 21.38 -11.41 -9.74
CA TYR A 207 22.35 -10.33 -9.54
C TYR A 207 22.28 -9.88 -8.08
N ALA A 208 23.45 -10.00 -7.46
CA ALA A 208 23.81 -9.63 -6.09
C ALA A 208 23.49 -8.18 -5.75
#